data_5645b5b4bc9c59d71fc758d16227b568
#
_entry.id   5645b5b4bc9c59d71fc758d16227b568
#
_cell.length_a   1.000
_cell.length_b   1.000
_cell.length_c   1.000
_cell.angle_alpha   90.00
_cell.angle_beta   90.00
_cell.angle_gamma   90.00
#
_symmetry.space_group_name_H-M   'P 1'
#
loop_
_entity.id
_entity.type
_entity.pdbx_description
1 polymer ?
#
loop_
_entity_poly.entity_id
_entity_poly.type
_entity_poly.pdbx_seq_one_letter_code
_entity_poly.pdbx_strand_id
1 'polypeptide(L)'
;TATIEREDDLHELIPYLTGGVVFRLGSKDLSEQKHLAEYTVDRIQVSLTPEEQNEYECNQTKFLTNLRRLGFKVPSMYNLKRLIMMSNKNKIARDAMLARNKASEIALNSESKIDELQKILRTNMNSKIIIFTQNNKMVYDLSNRFLIPHITYKTLTDERRDVLDGFRSGRYGAVVTSKVLDEGVDVPDAEIGIIMSGTGSGRELIQRLGRILRPKQDGRKARLIELVSKHTRETGTSAKRISALRKNSSIGTDEQYGGN
;
A
#
# COMPACT_ATOMS: atom_id res chain seq x y z
N THR A 1 -5.22 20.10 -6.19
CA THR A 1 -5.12 18.73 -5.65
C THR A 1 -4.86 17.74 -6.77
N ALA A 2 -4.11 16.68 -6.48
CA ALA A 2 -3.82 15.63 -7.47
C ALA A 2 -5.05 14.74 -7.78
N THR A 3 -6.01 14.68 -6.89
CA THR A 3 -7.26 13.94 -7.07
C THR A 3 -8.40 14.71 -6.40
N ILE A 4 -9.51 14.85 -7.08
CA ILE A 4 -10.70 15.55 -6.57
C ILE A 4 -11.64 14.57 -5.84
N GLU A 5 -11.63 13.30 -6.26
CA GLU A 5 -12.52 12.27 -5.73
C GLU A 5 -12.20 12.03 -4.23
N ARG A 6 -13.26 11.95 -3.41
CA ARG A 6 -13.23 11.68 -1.97
C ARG A 6 -14.02 10.41 -1.68
N GLU A 7 -13.64 9.69 -0.63
CA GLU A 7 -14.36 8.47 -0.23
C GLU A 7 -15.76 8.74 0.36
N ASP A 8 -16.05 10.00 0.71
CA ASP A 8 -17.31 10.47 1.29
C ASP A 8 -18.25 11.10 0.24
N ASP A 9 -17.89 11.02 -1.05
CA ASP A 9 -18.62 11.60 -2.21
C ASP A 9 -18.85 13.12 -2.13
N LEU A 10 -18.31 13.82 -1.13
CA LEU A 10 -18.42 15.26 -0.98
C LEU A 10 -17.58 16.05 -2.01
N HIS A 11 -16.85 15.37 -2.85
CA HIS A 11 -16.07 16.01 -3.91
C HIS A 11 -16.95 16.70 -4.97
N GLU A 12 -18.21 16.28 -5.12
CA GLU A 12 -19.16 16.93 -6.03
C GLU A 12 -19.53 18.36 -5.59
N LEU A 13 -19.39 18.64 -4.29
CA LEU A 13 -19.65 19.98 -3.74
C LEU A 13 -18.49 20.94 -3.93
N ILE A 14 -17.26 20.45 -4.11
CA ILE A 14 -16.07 21.28 -4.22
C ILE A 14 -16.15 22.22 -5.43
N PRO A 15 -16.47 21.76 -6.66
CA PRO A 15 -16.64 22.66 -7.80
C PRO A 15 -17.72 23.71 -7.58
N TYR A 16 -18.81 23.33 -6.95
CA TYR A 16 -19.91 24.26 -6.64
C TYR A 16 -19.47 25.38 -5.68
N LEU A 17 -18.68 25.03 -4.64
CA LEU A 17 -18.20 26.01 -3.65
C LEU A 17 -17.04 26.88 -4.16
N THR A 18 -16.28 26.37 -5.14
CA THR A 18 -15.07 27.05 -5.65
C THR A 18 -15.24 27.69 -7.03
N GLY A 19 -16.45 27.73 -7.57
CA GLY A 19 -16.72 28.35 -8.87
C GLY A 19 -16.45 27.47 -10.09
N GLY A 20 -16.33 26.16 -9.89
CA GLY A 20 -16.16 25.17 -10.96
C GLY A 20 -14.74 24.63 -11.09
N VAL A 21 -14.56 23.71 -12.05
CA VAL A 21 -13.25 23.16 -12.41
C VAL A 21 -12.67 24.03 -13.53
N VAL A 22 -11.69 24.86 -13.21
CA VAL A 22 -11.05 25.78 -14.16
C VAL A 22 -10.07 25.05 -15.07
N PHE A 23 -9.40 24.02 -14.56
CA PHE A 23 -8.40 23.27 -15.31
C PHE A 23 -8.25 21.83 -14.79
N ARG A 24 -8.13 20.86 -15.68
CA ARG A 24 -7.91 19.45 -15.36
C ARG A 24 -6.77 18.92 -16.22
N LEU A 25 -5.67 18.54 -15.56
CA LEU A 25 -4.57 17.79 -16.18
C LEU A 25 -4.77 16.30 -15.89
N GLY A 26 -4.91 15.51 -16.94
CA GLY A 26 -4.87 14.05 -16.84
C GLY A 26 -3.44 13.54 -16.66
N SER A 27 -3.28 12.35 -16.13
CA SER A 27 -1.95 11.71 -16.05
C SER A 27 -1.36 11.42 -17.43
N LYS A 28 -2.19 11.31 -18.47
CA LYS A 28 -1.74 11.24 -19.88
C LYS A 28 -1.05 12.52 -20.31
N ASP A 29 -1.66 13.67 -20.03
CA ASP A 29 -1.11 14.97 -20.38
C ASP A 29 0.22 15.23 -19.67
N LEU A 30 0.34 14.74 -18.41
CA LEU A 30 1.56 14.84 -17.62
C LEU A 30 2.65 13.85 -18.05
N SER A 31 2.30 12.66 -18.56
CA SER A 31 3.26 11.71 -19.09
C SER A 31 3.78 12.11 -20.47
N GLU A 32 2.92 12.66 -21.34
CA GLU A 32 3.31 13.22 -22.62
C GLU A 32 4.23 14.44 -22.47
N GLN A 33 4.05 15.22 -21.41
CA GLN A 33 4.93 16.35 -21.05
C GLN A 33 6.18 15.94 -20.24
N LYS A 34 6.47 14.62 -20.09
CA LYS A 34 7.60 14.06 -19.30
C LYS A 34 7.63 14.48 -17.82
N HIS A 35 6.51 14.88 -17.26
CA HIS A 35 6.42 15.24 -15.83
C HIS A 35 6.11 14.05 -14.91
N LEU A 36 5.71 12.90 -15.47
CA LEU A 36 5.54 11.64 -14.75
C LEU A 36 6.41 10.55 -15.36
N ALA A 37 7.12 9.82 -14.49
CA ALA A 37 7.87 8.66 -14.93
C ALA A 37 6.93 7.58 -15.48
N GLU A 38 7.33 6.97 -16.58
CA GLU A 38 6.77 5.67 -16.93
C GLU A 38 7.24 4.64 -15.91
N TYR A 39 6.32 3.88 -15.36
CA TYR A 39 6.62 2.80 -14.41
C TYR A 39 5.87 1.53 -14.79
N THR A 40 6.46 0.39 -14.44
CA THR A 40 5.80 -0.91 -14.55
C THR A 40 5.23 -1.31 -13.19
N VAL A 41 4.14 -2.08 -13.19
CA VAL A 41 3.52 -2.61 -11.97
C VAL A 41 3.60 -4.13 -12.00
N ASP A 42 4.44 -4.66 -11.12
CA ASP A 42 4.61 -6.09 -10.94
C ASP A 42 3.83 -6.55 -9.70
N ARG A 43 2.92 -7.49 -9.85
CA ARG A 43 2.17 -8.06 -8.73
C ARG A 43 2.66 -9.47 -8.43
N ILE A 44 3.33 -9.62 -7.30
CA ILE A 44 3.83 -10.92 -6.84
C ILE A 44 2.86 -11.47 -5.78
N GLN A 45 2.29 -12.63 -6.07
CA GLN A 45 1.40 -13.31 -5.15
C GLN A 45 2.16 -14.41 -4.41
N VAL A 46 2.14 -14.35 -3.07
CA VAL A 46 2.77 -15.34 -2.19
C VAL A 46 1.71 -16.15 -1.43
N SER A 47 1.97 -17.41 -1.17
CA SER A 47 1.12 -18.24 -0.32
C SER A 47 1.48 -18.02 1.14
N LEU A 48 0.49 -18.03 2.03
CA LEU A 48 0.73 -18.09 3.46
C LEU A 48 1.42 -19.42 3.81
N THR A 49 2.18 -19.46 4.92
CA THR A 49 2.64 -20.74 5.45
C THR A 49 1.42 -21.58 5.90
N PRO A 50 1.56 -22.91 6.03
CA PRO A 50 0.45 -23.76 6.50
C PRO A 50 -0.14 -23.30 7.83
N GLU A 51 0.70 -22.87 8.76
CA GLU A 51 0.31 -22.37 10.07
C GLU A 51 -0.45 -21.05 9.95
N GLU A 52 0.08 -20.10 9.18
CA GLU A 52 -0.56 -18.82 8.89
C GLU A 52 -1.90 -19.00 8.18
N GLN A 53 -1.99 -19.94 7.24
CA GLN A 53 -3.21 -20.25 6.51
C GLN A 53 -4.29 -20.76 7.46
N ASN A 54 -3.96 -21.73 8.32
CA ASN A 54 -4.89 -22.27 9.31
C ASN A 54 -5.37 -21.18 10.29
N GLU A 55 -4.46 -20.36 10.79
CA GLU A 55 -4.81 -19.27 11.71
C GLU A 55 -5.66 -18.20 11.01
N TYR A 56 -5.35 -17.88 9.76
CA TYR A 56 -6.14 -16.94 8.94
C TYR A 56 -7.57 -17.45 8.75
N GLU A 57 -7.75 -18.70 8.35
CA GLU A 57 -9.07 -19.32 8.10
C GLU A 57 -9.89 -19.43 9.38
N CYS A 58 -9.27 -19.81 10.50
CA CYS A 58 -9.91 -19.85 11.79
C CYS A 58 -10.48 -18.46 12.18
N ASN A 59 -9.67 -17.42 12.09
CA ASN A 59 -10.07 -16.06 12.40
C ASN A 59 -11.10 -15.52 11.40
N GLN A 60 -10.98 -15.85 10.12
CA GLN A 60 -11.95 -15.47 9.09
C GLN A 60 -13.32 -16.11 9.36
N THR A 61 -13.33 -17.40 9.70
CA THR A 61 -14.55 -18.14 10.06
C THR A 61 -15.20 -17.56 11.32
N LYS A 62 -14.40 -17.30 12.35
CA LYS A 62 -14.87 -16.67 13.60
C LYS A 62 -15.49 -15.29 13.34
N PHE A 63 -14.87 -14.48 12.49
CA PHE A 63 -15.42 -13.19 12.10
C PHE A 63 -16.77 -13.34 11.40
N LEU A 64 -16.88 -14.19 10.40
CA LEU A 64 -18.11 -14.38 9.62
C LEU A 64 -19.24 -14.96 10.45
N THR A 65 -18.93 -15.93 11.33
CA THR A 65 -19.91 -16.52 12.25
C THR A 65 -20.47 -15.49 13.21
N ASN A 66 -19.62 -14.67 13.83
CA ASN A 66 -20.05 -13.62 14.75
C ASN A 66 -20.82 -12.52 14.01
N LEU A 67 -20.44 -12.20 12.79
CA LEU A 67 -21.17 -11.25 11.96
C LEU A 67 -22.61 -11.71 11.70
N ARG A 68 -22.80 -13.01 11.36
CA ARG A 68 -24.11 -13.62 11.15
C ARG A 68 -24.95 -13.64 12.43
N ARG A 69 -24.32 -13.97 13.58
CA ARG A 69 -25.01 -13.94 14.91
C ARG A 69 -25.55 -12.55 15.26
N LEU A 70 -24.92 -11.49 14.76
CA LEU A 70 -25.36 -10.11 14.93
C LEU A 70 -26.41 -9.67 13.89
N GLY A 71 -26.87 -10.60 13.02
CA GLY A 71 -27.88 -10.32 11.99
C GLY A 71 -27.32 -9.68 10.71
N PHE A 72 -26.01 -9.57 10.53
CA PHE A 72 -25.42 -9.04 9.31
C PHE A 72 -25.25 -10.15 8.26
N LYS A 73 -25.89 -10.00 7.11
CA LYS A 73 -25.84 -11.01 6.02
C LYS A 73 -24.49 -11.03 5.29
N VAL A 74 -23.89 -9.85 5.07
CA VAL A 74 -22.63 -9.68 4.30
C VAL A 74 -21.71 -8.66 4.96
N PRO A 75 -20.37 -8.85 4.83
CA PRO A 75 -19.41 -7.83 5.24
C PRO A 75 -19.45 -6.64 4.29
N SER A 76 -20.03 -5.52 4.73
CA SER A 76 -20.03 -4.25 4.01
C SER A 76 -19.34 -3.16 4.84
N MET A 77 -18.95 -2.05 4.22
CA MET A 77 -18.40 -0.90 4.96
C MET A 77 -19.39 -0.35 5.98
N TYR A 78 -20.67 -0.30 5.62
CA TYR A 78 -21.73 0.11 6.53
C TYR A 78 -21.83 -0.81 7.75
N ASN A 79 -21.88 -2.14 7.53
CA ASN A 79 -21.94 -3.13 8.60
C ASN A 79 -20.67 -3.11 9.46
N LEU A 80 -19.51 -2.83 8.88
CA LEU A 80 -18.26 -2.70 9.60
C LEU A 80 -18.27 -1.48 10.54
N LYS A 81 -18.75 -0.32 10.08
CA LYS A 81 -18.91 0.88 10.93
C LYS A 81 -19.85 0.58 12.11
N ARG A 82 -20.98 -0.06 11.86
CA ARG A 82 -21.91 -0.49 12.94
C ARG A 82 -21.26 -1.47 13.91
N LEU A 83 -20.50 -2.45 13.40
CA LEU A 83 -19.79 -3.43 14.22
C LEU A 83 -18.75 -2.75 15.13
N ILE A 84 -18.02 -1.77 14.63
CA ILE A 84 -17.08 -0.96 15.42
C ILE A 84 -17.83 -0.24 16.57
N MET A 85 -18.94 0.42 16.27
CA MET A 85 -19.74 1.12 17.29
C MET A 85 -20.29 0.15 18.35
N MET A 86 -20.74 -1.04 17.93
CA MET A 86 -21.26 -2.06 18.83
C MET A 86 -20.16 -2.72 19.68
N SER A 87 -18.93 -2.82 19.20
CA SER A 87 -17.84 -3.56 19.84
C SER A 87 -17.49 -3.05 21.23
N ASN A 88 -17.83 -1.81 21.55
CA ASN A 88 -17.62 -1.24 22.87
C ASN A 88 -18.53 -1.87 23.95
N LYS A 89 -19.79 -2.18 23.59
CA LYS A 89 -20.80 -2.70 24.52
C LYS A 89 -21.17 -4.17 24.29
N ASN A 90 -20.85 -4.73 23.14
CA ASN A 90 -21.25 -6.09 22.75
C ASN A 90 -20.02 -6.97 22.55
N LYS A 91 -19.91 -8.04 23.35
CA LYS A 91 -18.79 -8.99 23.32
C LYS A 91 -18.67 -9.69 21.96
N ILE A 92 -19.80 -10.11 21.35
CA ILE A 92 -19.77 -10.80 20.05
C ILE A 92 -19.23 -9.86 18.97
N ALA A 93 -19.63 -8.58 18.98
CA ALA A 93 -19.11 -7.58 18.06
C ALA A 93 -17.63 -7.33 18.26
N ARG A 94 -17.18 -7.27 19.51
CA ARG A 94 -15.74 -7.14 19.85
C ARG A 94 -14.95 -8.34 19.37
N ASP A 95 -15.40 -9.56 19.64
CA ASP A 95 -14.76 -10.79 19.20
C ASP A 95 -14.69 -10.89 17.67
N ALA A 96 -15.73 -10.43 16.97
CA ALA A 96 -15.73 -10.34 15.51
C ALA A 96 -14.66 -9.36 15.01
N MET A 97 -14.54 -8.18 15.61
CA MET A 97 -13.53 -7.19 15.23
C MET A 97 -12.10 -7.68 15.49
N LEU A 98 -11.86 -8.32 16.65
CA LEU A 98 -10.56 -8.89 16.98
C LEU A 98 -10.16 -9.98 15.97
N ALA A 99 -11.07 -10.90 15.66
CA ALA A 99 -10.82 -11.95 14.68
C ALA A 99 -10.54 -11.37 13.28
N ARG A 100 -11.32 -10.37 12.85
CA ARG A 100 -11.06 -9.68 11.57
C ARG A 100 -9.69 -9.01 11.52
N ASN A 101 -9.31 -8.32 12.59
CA ASN A 101 -8.03 -7.64 12.67
C ASN A 101 -6.86 -8.63 12.67
N LYS A 102 -7.00 -9.75 13.39
CA LYS A 102 -5.99 -10.82 13.41
C LYS A 102 -5.82 -11.47 12.03
N ALA A 103 -6.92 -11.80 11.34
CA ALA A 103 -6.86 -12.30 9.98
C ALA A 103 -6.18 -11.30 9.02
N SER A 104 -6.50 -10.01 9.17
CA SER A 104 -5.86 -8.97 8.36
C SER A 104 -4.37 -8.83 8.67
N GLU A 105 -3.96 -8.91 9.93
CA GLU A 105 -2.56 -8.88 10.35
C GLU A 105 -1.76 -10.03 9.73
N ILE A 106 -2.28 -11.25 9.79
CA ILE A 106 -1.65 -12.43 9.18
C ILE A 106 -1.44 -12.22 7.67
N ALA A 107 -2.50 -11.83 6.96
CA ALA A 107 -2.41 -11.62 5.52
C ALA A 107 -1.41 -10.52 5.12
N LEU A 108 -1.35 -9.43 5.89
CA LEU A 108 -0.50 -8.28 5.56
C LEU A 108 0.98 -8.50 5.92
N ASN A 109 1.25 -9.30 6.97
CA ASN A 109 2.58 -9.45 7.56
C ASN A 109 3.13 -10.88 7.43
N SER A 110 2.71 -11.65 6.41
CA SER A 110 3.11 -13.05 6.28
C SER A 110 4.63 -13.20 6.07
N GLU A 111 5.18 -14.27 6.63
CA GLU A 111 6.62 -14.59 6.52
C GLU A 111 7.03 -14.79 5.06
N SER A 112 6.18 -15.40 4.26
CA SER A 112 6.42 -15.58 2.82
C SER A 112 6.61 -14.26 2.06
N LYS A 113 5.95 -13.17 2.49
CA LYS A 113 6.22 -11.85 1.91
C LYS A 113 7.59 -11.31 2.29
N ILE A 114 8.01 -11.59 3.53
CA ILE A 114 9.33 -11.15 4.02
C ILE A 114 10.42 -11.91 3.26
N ASP A 115 10.25 -13.21 3.04
CA ASP A 115 11.16 -14.01 2.24
C ASP A 115 11.25 -13.53 0.78
N GLU A 116 10.11 -13.19 0.19
CA GLU A 116 10.08 -12.64 -1.17
C GLU A 116 10.72 -11.24 -1.24
N LEU A 117 10.48 -10.39 -0.23
CA LEU A 117 11.16 -9.11 -0.10
C LEU A 117 12.69 -9.30 -0.03
N GLN A 118 13.17 -10.29 0.71
CA GLN A 118 14.60 -10.60 0.79
C GLN A 118 15.20 -10.94 -0.58
N LYS A 119 14.48 -11.74 -1.40
CA LYS A 119 14.92 -12.06 -2.76
C LYS A 119 14.98 -10.80 -3.62
N ILE A 120 13.94 -9.95 -3.55
CA ILE A 120 13.87 -8.70 -4.32
C ILE A 120 15.04 -7.79 -3.93
N LEU A 121 15.31 -7.62 -2.64
CA LEU A 121 16.43 -6.79 -2.15
C LEU A 121 17.79 -7.32 -2.65
N ARG A 122 18.02 -8.64 -2.59
CA ARG A 122 19.25 -9.26 -3.07
C ARG A 122 19.46 -9.10 -4.57
N THR A 123 18.40 -9.20 -5.37
CA THR A 123 18.47 -9.09 -6.84
C THR A 123 18.65 -7.65 -7.30
N ASN A 124 18.31 -6.67 -6.47
CA ASN A 124 18.30 -5.24 -6.84
C ASN A 124 19.21 -4.39 -5.93
N MET A 125 20.34 -4.94 -5.46
CA MET A 125 21.24 -4.26 -4.52
C MET A 125 21.80 -2.92 -5.04
N ASN A 126 21.87 -2.75 -6.35
CA ASN A 126 22.36 -1.52 -6.99
C ASN A 126 21.24 -0.52 -7.30
N SER A 127 20.02 -0.78 -6.88
CA SER A 127 18.86 0.11 -7.11
C SER A 127 18.45 0.81 -5.82
N LYS A 128 17.93 2.03 -5.96
CA LYS A 128 17.31 2.76 -4.86
C LYS A 128 15.89 2.25 -4.63
N ILE A 129 15.63 1.68 -3.45
CA ILE A 129 14.38 0.98 -3.12
C ILE A 129 13.66 1.68 -1.97
N ILE A 130 12.35 1.95 -2.13
CA ILE A 130 11.48 2.38 -1.03
C ILE A 130 10.46 1.30 -0.75
N ILE A 131 10.38 0.88 0.53
CA ILE A 131 9.47 -0.16 0.99
C ILE A 131 8.33 0.48 1.78
N PHE A 132 7.10 0.27 1.35
CA PHE A 132 5.89 0.78 1.98
C PHE A 132 5.18 -0.29 2.78
N THR A 133 4.85 0.03 4.03
CA THR A 133 4.01 -0.82 4.88
C THR A 133 2.80 -0.05 5.41
N GLN A 134 1.81 -0.77 5.93
CA GLN A 134 0.62 -0.14 6.49
C GLN A 134 0.80 0.28 7.96
N ASN A 135 1.65 -0.41 8.71
CA ASN A 135 1.81 -0.20 10.14
C ASN A 135 3.29 -0.07 10.56
N ASN A 136 3.52 0.64 11.67
CA ASN A 136 4.87 0.89 12.15
C ASN A 136 5.55 -0.36 12.72
N LYS A 137 4.80 -1.34 13.24
CA LYS A 137 5.39 -2.60 13.74
C LYS A 137 6.18 -3.26 12.62
N MET A 138 5.56 -3.43 11.45
CA MET A 138 6.24 -4.01 10.29
C MET A 138 7.42 -3.16 9.81
N VAL A 139 7.34 -1.83 9.90
CA VAL A 139 8.49 -0.96 9.59
C VAL A 139 9.68 -1.33 10.47
N TYR A 140 9.48 -1.43 11.79
CA TYR A 140 10.56 -1.78 12.73
C TYR A 140 11.06 -3.20 12.51
N ASP A 141 10.16 -4.16 12.29
CA ASP A 141 10.53 -5.56 12.04
C ASP A 141 11.41 -5.69 10.77
N LEU A 142 11.03 -5.03 9.67
CA LEU A 142 11.81 -5.02 8.44
C LEU A 142 13.13 -4.26 8.59
N SER A 143 13.10 -3.11 9.27
CA SER A 143 14.30 -2.30 9.56
C SER A 143 15.34 -3.12 10.32
N ASN A 144 14.93 -3.81 11.38
CA ASN A 144 15.81 -4.65 12.19
C ASN A 144 16.31 -5.89 11.44
N ARG A 145 15.42 -6.56 10.68
CA ARG A 145 15.76 -7.81 9.97
C ARG A 145 16.74 -7.58 8.82
N PHE A 146 16.58 -6.47 8.09
CA PHE A 146 17.38 -6.18 6.90
C PHE A 146 18.40 -5.07 7.10
N LEU A 147 18.50 -4.51 8.32
CA LEU A 147 19.39 -3.38 8.65
C LEU A 147 19.19 -2.20 7.72
N ILE A 148 17.95 -1.89 7.40
CA ILE A 148 17.52 -0.80 6.52
C ILE A 148 17.01 0.37 7.37
N PRO A 149 17.45 1.62 7.14
CA PRO A 149 16.92 2.78 7.83
C PRO A 149 15.41 2.93 7.60
N HIS A 150 14.72 3.47 8.60
CA HIS A 150 13.27 3.58 8.56
C HIS A 150 12.78 5.00 8.83
N ILE A 151 11.60 5.31 8.31
CA ILE A 151 10.90 6.56 8.56
C ILE A 151 9.47 6.25 9.01
N THR A 152 9.11 6.72 10.21
CA THR A 152 7.76 6.63 10.76
C THR A 152 7.29 8.01 11.23
N TYR A 153 6.04 8.11 11.70
CA TYR A 153 5.56 9.37 12.31
C TYR A 153 6.32 9.74 13.60
N LYS A 154 7.02 8.80 14.22
CA LYS A 154 7.83 9.02 15.43
C LYS A 154 9.26 9.46 15.13
N THR A 155 9.71 9.33 13.88
CA THR A 155 11.04 9.71 13.46
C THR A 155 11.18 11.24 13.56
N LEU A 156 12.16 11.72 14.30
CA LEU A 156 12.44 13.14 14.48
C LEU A 156 12.82 13.79 13.15
N THR A 157 12.61 15.10 13.06
CA THR A 157 12.83 15.85 11.81
C THR A 157 14.27 15.74 11.31
N ASP A 158 15.24 15.86 12.22
CA ASP A 158 16.66 15.78 11.85
C ASP A 158 17.08 14.39 11.46
N GLU A 159 16.61 13.36 12.19
CA GLU A 159 16.82 11.95 11.84
C GLU A 159 16.19 11.62 10.48
N ARG A 160 14.98 12.11 10.21
CA ARG A 160 14.31 11.95 8.92
C ARG A 160 15.13 12.57 7.79
N ARG A 161 15.67 13.77 8.01
CA ARG A 161 16.54 14.46 7.05
C ARG A 161 17.79 13.63 6.77
N ASP A 162 18.48 13.14 7.81
CA ASP A 162 19.70 12.32 7.66
C ASP A 162 19.42 11.03 6.87
N VAL A 163 18.30 10.34 7.15
CA VAL A 163 17.90 9.14 6.41
C VAL A 163 17.63 9.47 4.93
N LEU A 164 16.90 10.56 4.63
CA LEU A 164 16.59 10.94 3.26
C LEU A 164 17.82 11.41 2.50
N ASP A 165 18.72 12.17 3.14
CA ASP A 165 19.98 12.60 2.54
C ASP A 165 20.94 11.42 2.32
N GLY A 166 20.97 10.46 3.25
CA GLY A 166 21.69 9.20 3.07
C GLY A 166 21.15 8.35 1.92
N PHE A 167 19.82 8.33 1.73
CA PHE A 167 19.20 7.66 0.60
C PHE A 167 19.47 8.41 -0.73
N ARG A 168 19.39 9.76 -0.71
CA ARG A 168 19.69 10.61 -1.87
C ARG A 168 21.14 10.42 -2.35
N SER A 169 22.10 10.44 -1.44
CA SER A 169 23.53 10.27 -1.74
C SER A 169 23.94 8.83 -2.10
N GLY A 170 23.05 7.83 -1.88
CA GLY A 170 23.35 6.42 -2.09
C GLY A 170 24.07 5.75 -0.90
N ARG A 171 24.24 6.42 0.24
CA ARG A 171 24.70 5.81 1.49
C ARG A 171 23.78 4.67 1.93
N TYR A 172 22.47 4.81 1.68
CA TYR A 172 21.44 3.79 1.88
C TYR A 172 20.83 3.39 0.53
N GLY A 173 20.87 2.10 0.20
CA GLY A 173 20.22 1.56 -1.00
C GLY A 173 18.73 1.35 -0.84
N ALA A 174 18.25 1.20 0.39
CA ALA A 174 16.83 1.00 0.68
C ALA A 174 16.40 1.77 1.91
N VAL A 175 15.10 2.16 1.96
CA VAL A 175 14.44 2.78 3.10
C VAL A 175 13.06 2.14 3.28
N VAL A 176 12.68 1.83 4.53
CA VAL A 176 11.36 1.34 4.85
C VAL A 176 10.53 2.42 5.54
N THR A 177 9.26 2.54 5.15
CA THR A 177 8.39 3.60 5.68
C THR A 177 6.95 3.12 5.86
N SER A 178 6.25 3.72 6.81
CA SER A 178 4.80 3.67 6.89
C SER A 178 4.18 4.81 6.05
N LYS A 179 2.96 5.18 6.33
CA LYS A 179 2.19 6.23 5.61
C LYS A 179 2.82 7.65 5.61
N VAL A 180 3.92 7.85 6.32
CA VAL A 180 4.45 9.19 6.66
C VAL A 180 5.08 9.95 5.48
N LEU A 181 5.43 9.27 4.39
CA LEU A 181 5.93 9.94 3.18
C LEU A 181 4.81 10.49 2.28
N ASP A 182 3.56 10.48 2.77
CA ASP A 182 2.39 10.87 1.97
C ASP A 182 2.23 12.39 1.85
N GLU A 183 2.72 13.18 2.81
CA GLU A 183 2.48 14.62 2.86
C GLU A 183 3.77 15.44 3.05
N GLY A 184 4.04 16.35 2.11
CA GLY A 184 4.98 17.46 2.29
C GLY A 184 6.47 17.13 2.37
N VAL A 185 6.88 15.86 2.18
CA VAL A 185 8.29 15.46 2.21
C VAL A 185 8.83 15.35 0.80
N ASP A 186 9.94 16.03 0.52
CA ASP A 186 10.71 15.84 -0.72
C ASP A 186 11.44 14.49 -0.65
N VAL A 187 10.77 13.46 -1.20
CA VAL A 187 11.29 12.10 -1.23
C VAL A 187 12.29 11.98 -2.37
N PRO A 188 13.51 11.51 -2.10
CA PRO A 188 14.49 11.29 -3.15
C PRO A 188 14.02 10.26 -4.16
N ASP A 189 14.49 10.40 -5.40
CA ASP A 189 14.13 9.52 -6.50
C ASP A 189 14.45 8.05 -6.17
N ALA A 190 13.44 7.20 -6.25
CA ALA A 190 13.59 5.76 -6.14
C ALA A 190 13.38 5.08 -7.49
N GLU A 191 14.05 3.97 -7.67
CA GLU A 191 13.93 3.15 -8.88
C GLU A 191 12.86 2.09 -8.72
N ILE A 192 12.73 1.59 -7.49
CA ILE A 192 11.81 0.52 -7.15
C ILE A 192 11.01 0.95 -5.92
N GLY A 193 9.68 0.93 -6.05
CA GLY A 193 8.76 1.02 -4.93
C GLY A 193 8.22 -0.37 -4.60
N ILE A 194 8.28 -0.79 -3.34
CA ILE A 194 7.75 -2.08 -2.91
C ILE A 194 6.58 -1.85 -1.94
N ILE A 195 5.42 -2.41 -2.23
CA ILE A 195 4.25 -2.39 -1.36
C ILE A 195 4.14 -3.73 -0.65
N MET A 196 4.51 -3.76 0.63
CA MET A 196 4.34 -4.94 1.49
C MET A 196 2.90 -5.10 1.96
N SER A 197 2.29 -3.98 2.30
CA SER A 197 0.90 -3.90 2.72
C SER A 197 0.37 -2.48 2.49
N GLY A 198 -0.90 -2.35 2.19
CA GLY A 198 -1.46 -1.03 1.94
C GLY A 198 -2.98 -0.99 2.06
N THR A 199 -3.52 0.21 2.22
CA THR A 199 -4.95 0.46 2.16
C THR A 199 -5.51 0.22 0.76
N GLY A 200 -6.82 0.02 0.64
CA GLY A 200 -7.49 -0.13 -0.66
C GLY A 200 -7.57 1.14 -1.49
N SER A 201 -7.07 2.27 -0.96
CA SER A 201 -7.10 3.56 -1.63
C SER A 201 -6.08 3.61 -2.76
N GLY A 202 -6.57 3.52 -4.00
CA GLY A 202 -5.74 3.75 -5.19
C GLY A 202 -5.21 5.17 -5.26
N ARG A 203 -5.92 6.12 -4.66
CA ARG A 203 -5.52 7.53 -4.58
C ARG A 203 -4.23 7.73 -3.81
N GLU A 204 -4.13 7.19 -2.59
CA GLU A 204 -2.89 7.26 -1.80
C GLU A 204 -1.71 6.67 -2.56
N LEU A 205 -1.94 5.54 -3.23
CA LEU A 205 -0.91 4.88 -4.04
C LEU A 205 -0.42 5.78 -5.19
N ILE A 206 -1.35 6.37 -5.96
CA ILE A 206 -1.01 7.27 -7.08
C ILE A 206 -0.22 8.48 -6.59
N GLN A 207 -0.63 9.08 -5.46
CA GLN A 207 0.07 10.22 -4.88
C GLN A 207 1.49 9.88 -4.43
N ARG A 208 1.69 8.68 -3.84
CA ARG A 208 3.02 8.18 -3.44
C ARG A 208 3.91 7.97 -4.66
N LEU A 209 3.37 7.28 -5.67
CA LEU A 209 4.12 6.97 -6.89
C LEU A 209 4.56 8.21 -7.64
N GLY A 210 3.68 9.18 -7.83
CA GLY A 210 4.01 10.41 -8.53
C GLY A 210 5.09 11.28 -7.86
N ARG A 211 5.36 11.03 -6.56
CA ARG A 211 6.44 11.72 -5.83
C ARG A 211 7.77 10.96 -5.85
N ILE A 212 7.74 9.65 -6.01
CA ILE A 212 8.89 8.76 -5.80
C ILE A 212 9.47 8.31 -7.12
N LEU A 213 8.59 7.94 -8.06
CA LEU A 213 9.02 7.39 -9.33
C LEU A 213 9.26 8.53 -10.32
N ARG A 214 10.52 8.98 -10.43
CA ARG A 214 10.92 9.96 -11.44
C ARG A 214 11.65 9.26 -12.59
N PRO A 215 11.50 9.78 -13.84
CA PRO A 215 12.22 9.24 -14.99
C PRO A 215 13.72 9.24 -14.70
N LYS A 216 14.39 8.13 -15.01
CA LYS A 216 15.84 8.08 -14.95
C LYS A 216 16.45 8.78 -16.16
N GLN A 217 17.63 9.36 -15.96
CA GLN A 217 18.40 9.95 -17.06
C GLN A 217 18.81 8.91 -18.12
N ASP A 218 18.88 7.63 -17.74
CA ASP A 218 19.22 6.50 -18.62
C ASP A 218 18.00 5.87 -19.32
N GLY A 219 16.81 6.45 -19.19
CA GLY A 219 15.57 6.01 -19.85
C GLY A 219 14.94 4.74 -19.26
N ARG A 220 15.50 4.16 -18.17
CA ARG A 220 14.88 2.99 -17.53
C ARG A 220 13.58 3.39 -16.82
N LYS A 221 12.55 2.54 -16.96
CA LYS A 221 11.27 2.73 -16.28
C LYS A 221 11.42 2.38 -14.79
N ALA A 222 10.77 3.16 -13.95
CA ALA A 222 10.67 2.82 -12.54
C ALA A 222 9.77 1.57 -12.37
N ARG A 223 9.95 0.81 -11.28
CA ARG A 223 9.17 -0.40 -11.00
C ARG A 223 8.40 -0.27 -9.70
N LEU A 224 7.12 -0.61 -9.73
CA LEU A 224 6.31 -0.80 -8.55
C LEU A 224 6.07 -2.29 -8.36
N ILE A 225 6.51 -2.85 -7.24
CA ILE A 225 6.30 -4.25 -6.89
C ILE A 225 5.29 -4.32 -5.76
N GLU A 226 4.19 -5.03 -5.95
CA GLU A 226 3.18 -5.26 -4.92
C GLU A 226 3.20 -6.71 -4.48
N LEU A 227 3.47 -6.96 -3.17
CA LEU A 227 3.42 -8.27 -2.57
C LEU A 227 2.03 -8.53 -1.95
N VAL A 228 1.37 -9.61 -2.37
CA VAL A 228 -0.01 -9.92 -2.00
C VAL A 228 -0.13 -11.35 -1.54
N SER A 229 -0.74 -11.60 -0.38
CA SER A 229 -1.02 -12.95 0.10
C SER A 229 -2.19 -13.56 -0.64
N LYS A 230 -1.96 -14.73 -1.29
CA LYS A 230 -2.99 -15.49 -2.02
C LYS A 230 -4.11 -15.92 -1.07
N HIS A 231 -5.30 -16.11 -1.63
CA HIS A 231 -6.48 -16.63 -0.91
C HIS A 231 -6.87 -15.84 0.34
N THR A 232 -6.48 -14.56 0.40
CA THR A 232 -6.85 -13.64 1.48
C THR A 232 -7.68 -12.47 0.96
N ARG A 233 -8.23 -11.67 1.87
CA ARG A 233 -8.94 -10.43 1.51
C ARG A 233 -8.03 -9.39 0.85
N GLU A 234 -6.73 -9.54 1.01
CA GLU A 234 -5.76 -8.63 0.43
C GLU A 234 -5.81 -8.65 -1.10
N THR A 235 -6.10 -9.81 -1.71
CA THR A 235 -6.24 -9.92 -3.17
C THR A 235 -7.30 -8.99 -3.74
N GLY A 236 -8.46 -8.87 -3.06
CA GLY A 236 -9.51 -7.93 -3.46
C GLY A 236 -9.13 -6.47 -3.25
N THR A 237 -8.39 -6.16 -2.18
CA THR A 237 -7.89 -4.81 -1.91
C THR A 237 -6.85 -4.38 -2.94
N SER A 238 -5.93 -5.28 -3.28
CA SER A 238 -4.93 -5.09 -4.32
C SER A 238 -5.57 -4.88 -5.70
N ALA A 239 -6.58 -5.67 -6.06
CA ALA A 239 -7.30 -5.52 -7.33
C ALA A 239 -7.93 -4.12 -7.47
N LYS A 240 -8.49 -3.58 -6.40
CA LYS A 240 -9.03 -2.20 -6.38
C LYS A 240 -7.93 -1.15 -6.60
N ARG A 241 -6.76 -1.31 -5.97
CA ARG A 241 -5.61 -0.43 -6.17
C ARG A 241 -5.16 -0.41 -7.63
N ILE A 242 -4.96 -1.59 -8.22
CA ILE A 242 -4.54 -1.71 -9.62
C ILE A 242 -5.59 -1.13 -10.58
N SER A 243 -6.88 -1.39 -10.33
CA SER A 243 -7.95 -0.78 -11.13
C SER A 243 -7.91 0.74 -11.09
N ALA A 244 -7.63 1.33 -9.93
CA ALA A 244 -7.48 2.78 -9.80
C ALA A 244 -6.23 3.30 -10.53
N LEU A 245 -5.12 2.55 -10.51
CA LEU A 245 -3.93 2.88 -11.31
C LEU A 245 -4.23 2.85 -12.81
N ARG A 246 -4.90 1.79 -13.29
CA ARG A 246 -5.27 1.65 -14.71
C ARG A 246 -6.20 2.77 -15.22
N LYS A 247 -7.11 3.26 -14.38
CA LYS A 247 -8.00 4.37 -14.72
C LYS A 247 -7.25 5.70 -14.87
N ASN A 248 -6.14 5.87 -14.17
CA ASN A 248 -5.40 7.12 -14.11
C ASN A 248 -4.09 7.10 -14.92
N SER A 249 -3.72 5.97 -15.51
CA SER A 249 -2.52 5.85 -16.33
C SER A 249 -2.76 4.92 -17.52
N SER A 250 -2.22 5.29 -18.68
CA SER A 250 -2.08 4.39 -19.83
C SER A 250 -0.91 3.43 -19.58
N ILE A 251 -1.06 2.50 -18.62
CA ILE A 251 -0.02 1.55 -18.28
C ILE A 251 -0.22 0.30 -19.13
N GLY A 252 0.81 -0.04 -19.92
CA GLY A 252 0.98 -1.38 -20.46
C GLY A 252 1.27 -2.34 -19.30
N THR A 253 0.38 -3.26 -19.03
CA THR A 253 0.59 -4.33 -18.05
C THR A 253 1.09 -5.56 -18.76
N ASP A 254 2.35 -5.91 -18.55
CA ASP A 254 2.80 -7.28 -18.76
C ASP A 254 2.36 -8.09 -17.52
N GLU A 255 1.21 -8.74 -17.62
CA GLU A 255 0.83 -9.78 -16.68
C GLU A 255 1.67 -11.02 -16.96
N GLN A 256 2.84 -11.14 -16.34
CA GLN A 256 3.48 -12.44 -16.21
C GLN A 256 2.74 -13.23 -15.11
N TYR A 257 1.80 -14.05 -15.53
CA TYR A 257 1.32 -15.15 -14.73
C TYR A 257 2.47 -16.15 -14.58
N GLY A 258 3.14 -16.11 -13.42
CA GLY A 258 3.98 -17.24 -13.00
C GLY A 258 3.08 -18.44 -12.79
N GLY A 259 2.91 -19.25 -13.82
CA GLY A 259 2.36 -20.59 -13.72
C GLY A 259 3.47 -21.54 -13.28
N ASN A 260 3.18 -22.32 -12.31
CA ASN A 260 3.45 -23.67 -11.82
C ASN A 260 3.68 -23.68 -10.33
#